data_53d6e02515aff58bc4b70576a740075c
#
_entry.id   53d6e02515aff58bc4b70576a740075c
#
_cell.length_a   1.000
_cell.length_b   1.000
_cell.length_c   1.000
_cell.angle_alpha   90.00
_cell.angle_beta   90.00
_cell.angle_gamma   90.00
#
_symmetry.space_group_name_H-M   'P 1'
#
loop_
_entity.id
_entity.type
_entity.pdbx_description
1 polymer ?
#
loop_
_entity_poly.entity_id
_entity_poly.type
_entity_poly.pdbx_seq_one_letter_code
_entity_poly.pdbx_strand_id
1 'polypeptide(L)'
;MTKPDISEWIAKADGDYTTALRENRARKAPNYDAACFHAQQCVEKYLKAFLQKRQVPFAKTHDLGVLLDACLVHAPLLEGWRDRFEMLSQYAVLFRYPGESAEQGDAIKAVSAMKSFRTEMRSILGLEPG
;
A
#
# COMPACT_ATOMS: atom_id res chain seq x y z
N MET A 1 25.10 -16.76 -2.73
CA MET A 1 24.05 -15.78 -3.11
C MET A 1 23.58 -15.04 -1.88
N THR A 2 23.54 -13.72 -1.98
CA THR A 2 22.98 -12.88 -0.93
C THR A 2 21.46 -13.00 -0.94
N LYS A 3 20.84 -13.08 0.25
CA LYS A 3 19.38 -12.97 0.34
C LYS A 3 18.96 -11.59 -0.13
N PRO A 4 17.83 -11.47 -0.85
CA PRO A 4 17.32 -10.14 -1.22
C PRO A 4 17.08 -9.30 0.02
N ASP A 5 17.58 -8.08 -0.02
CA ASP A 5 17.38 -7.13 1.07
C ASP A 5 16.12 -6.30 0.77
N ILE A 6 15.14 -6.42 1.64
CA ILE A 6 13.87 -5.71 1.47
C ILE A 6 13.81 -4.41 2.29
N SER A 7 14.89 -4.07 3.02
CA SER A 7 14.85 -2.93 3.93
C SER A 7 14.54 -1.60 3.24
N GLU A 8 15.01 -1.40 2.02
CA GLU A 8 14.69 -0.17 1.27
C GLU A 8 13.21 -0.10 0.90
N TRP A 9 12.62 -1.23 0.47
CA TRP A 9 11.19 -1.26 0.19
C TRP A 9 10.38 -0.92 1.44
N ILE A 10 10.75 -1.50 2.58
CA ILE A 10 10.05 -1.27 3.85
C ILE A 10 10.21 0.20 4.28
N ALA A 11 11.41 0.76 4.17
CA ALA A 11 11.64 2.16 4.53
C ALA A 11 10.80 3.11 3.67
N LYS A 12 10.73 2.86 2.37
CA LYS A 12 9.90 3.66 1.45
C LYS A 12 8.42 3.49 1.75
N ALA A 13 7.98 2.26 1.99
CA ALA A 13 6.58 1.98 2.36
C ALA A 13 6.20 2.70 3.66
N ASP A 14 7.07 2.67 4.66
CA ASP A 14 6.80 3.32 5.94
C ASP A 14 6.84 4.85 5.83
N GLY A 15 7.62 5.39 4.89
CA GLY A 15 7.56 6.81 4.55
C GLY A 15 6.18 7.19 4.00
N ASP A 16 5.65 6.39 3.10
CA ASP A 16 4.28 6.61 2.58
C ASP A 16 3.23 6.45 3.68
N TYR A 17 3.42 5.47 4.56
CA TYR A 17 2.54 5.26 5.70
C TYR A 17 2.46 6.51 6.58
N THR A 18 3.61 7.06 6.95
CA THR A 18 3.69 8.27 7.79
C THR A 18 3.01 9.45 7.11
N THR A 19 3.24 9.64 5.81
CA THR A 19 2.62 10.72 5.05
C THR A 19 1.11 10.56 4.97
N ALA A 20 0.63 9.35 4.67
CA ALA A 20 -0.81 9.09 4.60
C ALA A 20 -1.50 9.39 5.94
N LEU A 21 -0.90 8.96 7.05
CA LEU A 21 -1.45 9.23 8.39
C LEU A 21 -1.48 10.73 8.69
N ARG A 22 -0.41 11.44 8.35
CA ARG A 22 -0.31 12.88 8.61
C ARG A 22 -1.37 13.65 7.85
N GLU A 23 -1.52 13.37 6.56
CA GLU A 23 -2.49 14.08 5.72
C GLU A 23 -3.94 13.76 6.13
N ASN A 24 -4.20 12.52 6.56
CA ASN A 24 -5.53 12.13 7.02
C ASN A 24 -5.90 12.82 8.34
N ARG A 25 -4.93 13.11 9.21
CA ARG A 25 -5.15 13.69 10.53
C ARG A 25 -5.02 15.20 10.55
N ALA A 26 -4.55 15.83 9.49
CA ALA A 26 -4.33 17.27 9.47
C ALA A 26 -5.62 18.04 9.74
N ARG A 27 -5.57 18.98 10.67
CA ARG A 27 -6.73 19.81 11.02
C ARG A 27 -6.84 21.04 10.15
N LYS A 28 -5.70 21.53 9.63
CA LYS A 28 -5.66 22.68 8.74
C LYS A 28 -5.25 22.18 7.36
N ALA A 29 -6.07 22.52 6.36
CA ALA A 29 -5.81 22.21 4.97
C ALA A 29 -5.37 20.76 4.74
N PRO A 30 -6.16 19.77 5.19
CA PRO A 30 -5.79 18.37 4.95
C PRO A 30 -5.75 18.10 3.44
N ASN A 31 -4.84 17.24 3.02
CA ASN A 31 -4.75 16.82 1.64
C ASN A 31 -5.20 15.35 1.55
N TYR A 32 -6.50 15.15 1.36
CA TYR A 32 -7.08 13.82 1.30
C TYR A 32 -6.67 13.07 0.04
N ASP A 33 -6.40 13.77 -1.06
CA ASP A 33 -5.86 13.16 -2.27
C ASP A 33 -4.50 12.52 -1.96
N ALA A 34 -3.63 13.25 -1.26
CA ALA A 34 -2.32 12.75 -0.89
C ALA A 34 -2.43 11.57 0.09
N ALA A 35 -3.40 11.62 1.04
CA ALA A 35 -3.62 10.50 1.96
C ALA A 35 -3.96 9.22 1.19
N CYS A 36 -4.86 9.31 0.22
CA CYS A 36 -5.25 8.17 -0.62
C CYS A 36 -4.07 7.67 -1.47
N PHE A 37 -3.34 8.59 -2.09
CA PHE A 37 -2.20 8.24 -2.93
C PHE A 37 -1.12 7.51 -2.13
N HIS A 38 -0.73 8.07 -0.99
CA HIS A 38 0.33 7.47 -0.19
C HIS A 38 -0.10 6.16 0.48
N ALA A 39 -1.40 6.00 0.78
CA ALA A 39 -1.93 4.72 1.25
C ALA A 39 -1.73 3.62 0.20
N GLN A 40 -2.05 3.92 -1.05
CA GLN A 40 -1.85 2.99 -2.16
C GLN A 40 -0.36 2.68 -2.35
N GLN A 41 0.50 3.70 -2.30
CA GLN A 41 1.94 3.53 -2.46
C GLN A 41 2.54 2.67 -1.35
N CYS A 42 2.07 2.84 -0.12
CA CYS A 42 2.52 2.02 1.00
C CYS A 42 2.22 0.54 0.75
N VAL A 43 0.99 0.24 0.38
CA VAL A 43 0.57 -1.14 0.09
C VAL A 43 1.37 -1.72 -1.06
N GLU A 44 1.54 -0.95 -2.15
CA GLU A 44 2.31 -1.38 -3.31
C GLU A 44 3.72 -1.78 -2.91
N LYS A 45 4.39 -0.97 -2.11
CA LYS A 45 5.77 -1.22 -1.71
C LYS A 45 5.89 -2.41 -0.76
N TYR A 46 4.91 -2.64 0.11
CA TYR A 46 4.90 -3.84 0.93
C TYR A 46 4.71 -5.11 0.10
N LEU A 47 3.86 -5.06 -0.93
CA LEU A 47 3.70 -6.19 -1.84
C LEU A 47 5.01 -6.46 -2.59
N LYS A 48 5.70 -5.43 -3.05
CA LYS A 48 6.98 -5.58 -3.74
C LYS A 48 8.06 -6.12 -2.80
N ALA A 49 8.06 -5.71 -1.53
CA ALA A 49 8.96 -6.27 -0.53
C ALA A 49 8.74 -7.78 -0.36
N PHE A 50 7.48 -8.20 -0.28
CA PHE A 50 7.14 -9.61 -0.16
C PHE A 50 7.61 -10.40 -1.38
N LEU A 51 7.33 -9.89 -2.58
CA LEU A 51 7.75 -10.57 -3.81
C LEU A 51 9.26 -10.68 -3.91
N GLN A 52 9.99 -9.62 -3.55
CA GLN A 52 11.45 -9.66 -3.55
C GLN A 52 11.97 -10.67 -2.53
N LYS A 53 11.39 -10.71 -1.34
CA LYS A 53 11.81 -11.66 -0.31
C LYS A 53 11.62 -13.10 -0.77
N ARG A 54 10.55 -13.36 -1.53
CA ARG A 54 10.26 -14.69 -2.09
C ARG A 54 10.97 -14.94 -3.42
N GLN A 55 11.75 -13.98 -3.89
CA GLN A 55 12.48 -14.07 -5.16
C GLN A 55 11.55 -14.28 -6.35
N VAL A 56 10.36 -13.67 -6.29
CA VAL A 56 9.40 -13.67 -7.39
C VAL A 56 9.62 -12.41 -8.23
N PRO A 57 9.98 -12.54 -9.52
CA PRO A 57 10.12 -11.36 -10.37
C PRO A 57 8.77 -10.66 -10.54
N PHE A 58 8.79 -9.35 -10.59
CA PHE A 58 7.59 -8.56 -10.83
C PHE A 58 7.89 -7.40 -11.78
N ALA A 59 6.89 -7.04 -12.59
CA ALA A 59 7.00 -5.93 -13.52
C ALA A 59 6.98 -4.60 -12.76
N LYS A 60 7.49 -3.55 -13.41
CA LYS A 60 7.35 -2.18 -12.90
C LYS A 60 5.89 -1.75 -13.09
N THR A 61 5.06 -2.08 -12.12
CA THR A 61 3.63 -1.76 -12.17
C THR A 61 3.20 -1.09 -10.87
N HIS A 62 2.15 -0.28 -10.96
CA HIS A 62 1.47 0.32 -9.83
C HIS A 62 0.11 -0.34 -9.59
N ASP A 63 -0.22 -1.38 -10.35
CA ASP A 63 -1.49 -2.10 -10.24
C ASP A 63 -1.40 -3.11 -9.11
N LEU A 64 -2.14 -2.83 -8.02
CA LEU A 64 -2.13 -3.70 -6.84
C LEU A 64 -2.72 -5.08 -7.14
N GLY A 65 -3.67 -5.18 -8.07
CA GLY A 65 -4.24 -6.46 -8.45
C GLY A 65 -3.23 -7.38 -9.11
N VAL A 66 -2.39 -6.81 -10.00
CA VAL A 66 -1.32 -7.56 -10.65
C VAL A 66 -0.30 -8.04 -9.62
N LEU A 67 0.08 -7.17 -8.69
CA LEU A 67 1.01 -7.55 -7.62
C LEU A 67 0.42 -8.59 -6.68
N LEU A 68 -0.87 -8.46 -6.35
CA LEU A 68 -1.57 -9.43 -5.54
C LEU A 68 -1.54 -10.80 -6.19
N ASP A 69 -1.89 -10.87 -7.49
CA ASP A 69 -1.88 -12.13 -8.24
C ASP A 69 -0.53 -12.83 -8.12
N ALA A 70 0.56 -12.07 -8.24
CA ALA A 70 1.91 -12.63 -8.10
C ALA A 70 2.17 -13.17 -6.69
N CYS A 71 1.59 -12.56 -5.67
CA CYS A 71 1.77 -12.98 -4.27
C CYS A 71 1.00 -14.24 -3.92
N LEU A 72 -0.10 -14.53 -4.62
CA LEU A 72 -1.03 -15.60 -4.22
C LEU A 72 -0.40 -16.99 -4.22
N VAL A 73 0.61 -17.20 -5.05
CA VAL A 73 1.33 -18.49 -5.10
C VAL A 73 1.95 -18.81 -3.74
N HIS A 74 2.46 -17.79 -3.05
CA HIS A 74 3.12 -17.96 -1.75
C HIS A 74 2.23 -17.60 -0.57
N ALA A 75 1.16 -16.88 -0.78
CA ALA A 75 0.28 -16.41 0.29
C ALA A 75 -1.17 -16.32 -0.21
N PRO A 76 -1.82 -17.48 -0.44
CA PRO A 76 -3.16 -17.50 -1.04
C PRO A 76 -4.23 -16.78 -0.23
N LEU A 77 -4.06 -16.67 1.09
CA LEU A 77 -5.02 -15.94 1.93
C LEU A 77 -5.07 -14.45 1.64
N LEU A 78 -4.06 -13.90 0.95
CA LEU A 78 -4.07 -12.49 0.56
C LEU A 78 -5.18 -12.17 -0.45
N GLU A 79 -5.79 -13.17 -1.08
CA GLU A 79 -6.93 -12.94 -1.99
C GLU A 79 -8.05 -12.12 -1.33
N GLY A 80 -8.23 -12.25 -0.03
CA GLY A 80 -9.22 -11.48 0.72
C GLY A 80 -9.03 -9.97 0.65
N TRP A 81 -7.87 -9.49 0.19
CA TRP A 81 -7.57 -8.07 0.06
C TRP A 81 -7.99 -7.47 -1.29
N ARG A 82 -8.41 -8.28 -2.24
CA ARG A 82 -8.61 -7.84 -3.63
C ARG A 82 -9.52 -6.61 -3.74
N ASP A 83 -10.68 -6.63 -3.10
CA ASP A 83 -11.63 -5.52 -3.20
C ASP A 83 -11.05 -4.22 -2.65
N ARG A 84 -10.35 -4.30 -1.52
CA ARG A 84 -9.71 -3.12 -0.92
C ARG A 84 -8.57 -2.61 -1.79
N PHE A 85 -7.85 -3.50 -2.45
CA PHE A 85 -6.77 -3.12 -3.38
C PHE A 85 -7.33 -2.43 -4.62
N GLU A 86 -8.46 -2.91 -5.13
CA GLU A 86 -9.13 -2.24 -6.26
C GLU A 86 -9.56 -0.82 -5.88
N MET A 87 -10.11 -0.65 -4.68
CA MET A 87 -10.47 0.67 -4.17
C MET A 87 -9.25 1.60 -4.10
N LEU A 88 -8.16 1.13 -3.51
CA LEU A 88 -6.93 1.92 -3.39
C LEU A 88 -6.38 2.32 -4.75
N SER A 89 -6.37 1.38 -5.70
CA SER A 89 -5.88 1.65 -7.05
C SER A 89 -6.76 2.67 -7.78
N GLN A 90 -8.08 2.57 -7.63
CA GLN A 90 -9.01 3.52 -8.22
C GLN A 90 -8.80 4.92 -7.66
N TYR A 91 -8.66 5.04 -6.35
CA TYR A 91 -8.45 6.34 -5.70
C TYR A 91 -7.14 6.98 -6.16
N ALA A 92 -6.07 6.19 -6.28
CA ALA A 92 -4.78 6.70 -6.72
C ALA A 92 -4.80 7.25 -8.14
N VAL A 93 -5.66 6.71 -9.00
CA VAL A 93 -5.83 7.20 -10.38
C VAL A 93 -6.80 8.37 -10.43
N LEU A 94 -7.98 8.21 -9.83
CA LEU A 94 -9.09 9.16 -9.93
C LEU A 94 -8.71 10.54 -9.39
N PHE A 95 -8.12 10.59 -8.21
CA PHE A 95 -7.84 11.84 -7.52
C PHE A 95 -6.59 12.57 -8.03
N ARG A 96 -5.99 12.11 -9.12
CA ARG A 96 -4.92 12.83 -9.83
C ARG A 96 -5.44 13.90 -10.77
N TYR A 97 -6.71 13.81 -11.17
CA TYR A 97 -7.24 14.62 -12.25
C TYR A 97 -8.01 15.83 -11.72
N PRO A 98 -7.92 16.99 -12.42
CA PRO A 98 -8.74 18.15 -12.09
C PRO A 98 -10.22 17.79 -12.09
N GLY A 99 -10.97 18.33 -11.13
CA GLY A 99 -12.39 18.06 -11.01
C GLY A 99 -12.74 16.88 -10.11
N GLU A 100 -11.75 16.06 -9.74
CA GLU A 100 -11.94 14.94 -8.84
C GLU A 100 -11.08 15.13 -7.59
N SER A 101 -11.71 15.04 -6.44
CA SER A 101 -11.03 15.23 -5.15
C SER A 101 -11.55 14.24 -4.13
N ALA A 102 -10.64 13.69 -3.34
CA ALA A 102 -11.00 12.80 -2.26
C ALA A 102 -11.66 13.59 -1.13
N GLU A 103 -12.69 13.02 -0.55
CA GLU A 103 -13.31 13.53 0.65
C GLU A 103 -12.71 12.83 1.88
N GLN A 104 -13.01 13.34 3.06
CA GLN A 104 -12.52 12.76 4.30
C GLN A 104 -12.86 11.26 4.41
N GLY A 105 -14.07 10.87 4.02
CA GLY A 105 -14.49 9.46 4.05
C GLY A 105 -13.62 8.57 3.18
N ASP A 106 -13.20 9.05 2.02
CA ASP A 106 -12.32 8.31 1.12
C ASP A 106 -10.95 8.08 1.77
N ALA A 107 -10.39 9.15 2.37
CA ALA A 107 -9.11 9.07 3.05
C ALA A 107 -9.16 8.11 4.24
N ILE A 108 -10.26 8.14 5.01
CA ILE A 108 -10.44 7.22 6.14
C ILE A 108 -10.42 5.76 5.66
N LYS A 109 -11.15 5.46 4.58
CA LYS A 109 -11.17 4.10 4.02
C LYS A 109 -9.81 3.67 3.54
N ALA A 110 -9.12 4.54 2.81
CA ALA A 110 -7.80 4.23 2.26
C ALA A 110 -6.78 4.00 3.36
N VAL A 111 -6.74 4.87 4.35
CA VAL A 111 -5.80 4.77 5.47
C VAL A 111 -6.11 3.54 6.34
N SER A 112 -7.38 3.24 6.56
CA SER A 112 -7.78 2.03 7.30
C SER A 112 -7.28 0.76 6.61
N ALA A 113 -7.48 0.66 5.28
CA ALA A 113 -7.00 -0.48 4.50
C ALA A 113 -5.47 -0.59 4.57
N MET A 114 -4.78 0.53 4.42
CA MET A 114 -3.31 0.59 4.51
C MET A 114 -2.82 0.08 5.87
N LYS A 115 -3.40 0.58 6.95
CA LYS A 115 -2.98 0.21 8.32
C LYS A 115 -3.16 -1.29 8.56
N SER A 116 -4.32 -1.82 8.19
CA SER A 116 -4.62 -3.23 8.38
C SER A 116 -3.70 -4.11 7.53
N PHE A 117 -3.47 -3.75 6.28
CA PHE A 117 -2.59 -4.51 5.40
C PHE A 117 -1.14 -4.47 5.89
N ARG A 118 -0.66 -3.30 6.31
CA ARG A 118 0.69 -3.16 6.85
C ARG A 118 0.91 -4.08 8.04
N THR A 119 -0.05 -4.13 8.97
CA THR A 119 0.03 -5.00 10.14
C THR A 119 0.15 -6.48 9.72
N GLU A 120 -0.70 -6.92 8.81
CA GLU A 120 -0.68 -8.30 8.34
C GLU A 120 0.61 -8.63 7.60
N MET A 121 1.02 -7.74 6.68
CA MET A 121 2.21 -7.99 5.88
C MET A 121 3.48 -7.95 6.73
N ARG A 122 3.59 -7.06 7.71
CA ARG A 122 4.74 -7.06 8.61
C ARG A 122 4.84 -8.39 9.37
N SER A 123 3.72 -8.94 9.79
CA SER A 123 3.69 -10.26 10.42
C SER A 123 4.20 -11.35 9.46
N ILE A 124 3.69 -11.34 8.22
CA ILE A 124 4.11 -12.32 7.21
C ILE A 124 5.61 -12.21 6.92
N LEU A 125 6.15 -10.99 6.89
CA LEU A 125 7.56 -10.74 6.63
C LEU A 125 8.46 -10.98 7.85
N GLY A 126 7.88 -11.27 9.01
CA GLY A 126 8.63 -11.48 10.24
C GLY A 126 9.21 -10.20 10.82
N LEU A 127 8.58 -9.06 10.56
CA LEU A 127 9.01 -7.77 11.05
C LEU A 127 8.27 -7.40 12.34
N GLU A 128 8.87 -6.51 13.14
CA GLU A 128 8.22 -5.96 14.33
C GLU A 128 6.94 -5.23 13.92
N PRO A 129 5.90 -5.19 14.80
CA PRO A 129 4.64 -4.52 14.47
C PRO A 129 4.80 -3.05 14.13
N GLY A 130 5.74 -2.38 14.73
CA GLY A 130 6.10 -0.99 14.44
C GLY A 130 5.01 0.00 14.60
#